data_a26a0bbf89666eb7d9547617ce04b60c
#
_entry.id   a26a0bbf89666eb7d9547617ce04b60c
#
_cell.length_a   1.000
_cell.length_b   1.000
_cell.length_c   1.000
_cell.angle_alpha   90.00
_cell.angle_beta   90.00
_cell.angle_gamma   90.00
#
_symmetry.space_group_name_H-M   'P 1'
#
loop_
_entity.id
_entity.type
_entity.pdbx_description
1 polymer ?
#
loop_
_entity_poly.entity_id
_entity_poly.type
_entity_poly.pdbx_seq_one_letter_code
_entity_poly.pdbx_strand_id
1 'polypeptide(L)'
;MRTILLNHWSKTLTRVKDIKIVMPDEINENTKVVLLLHGYCGDYNDWSNLGGAIKLAEEYQMVFVMPSAENSYYLNIPNGDRFFDYISKEVVELTTRTFNLPDNWYIAGLSMGGYGALSIGLKTNKFKYIGAFSAPIDMKKWIKMSDHENFPVVFRNGIYDDINLHKIIDNYELKPMYLYCGTSDQFYDMNVAFVKKLKKRNANFIFETDSRGHVWSLWADALVCYLKLISRL
;
A
#
# COMPACT_ATOMS: atom_id res chain seq x y z
N MET A 1 -21.44 8.04 8.14
CA MET A 1 -20.19 7.22 8.07
C MET A 1 -20.32 5.92 8.84
N ARG A 2 -19.89 4.81 8.26
CA ARG A 2 -19.89 3.48 8.90
C ARG A 2 -18.47 2.96 9.01
N THR A 3 -18.10 2.47 10.21
CA THR A 3 -16.84 1.75 10.44
C THR A 3 -17.19 0.30 10.75
N ILE A 4 -16.62 -0.62 10.00
CA ILE A 4 -16.94 -2.05 10.06
C ILE A 4 -15.64 -2.81 10.26
N LEU A 5 -15.60 -3.74 11.20
CA LEU A 5 -14.57 -4.75 11.33
C LEU A 5 -15.10 -6.06 10.76
N LEU A 6 -14.56 -6.47 9.62
CA LEU A 6 -14.91 -7.71 8.97
C LEU A 6 -13.89 -8.80 9.38
N ASN A 7 -14.32 -9.70 10.23
CA ASN A 7 -13.58 -10.92 10.56
C ASN A 7 -14.02 -12.03 9.60
N HIS A 8 -13.08 -12.67 8.91
CA HIS A 8 -13.41 -13.69 7.92
C HIS A 8 -12.36 -14.80 7.86
N TRP A 9 -12.77 -15.98 7.41
CA TRP A 9 -11.86 -17.05 7.07
C TRP A 9 -11.24 -16.80 5.69
N SER A 10 -9.95 -16.55 5.65
CA SER A 10 -9.22 -16.44 4.39
C SER A 10 -8.95 -17.82 3.81
N LYS A 11 -9.42 -18.04 2.58
CA LYS A 11 -9.11 -19.25 1.83
C LYS A 11 -7.65 -19.27 1.34
N THR A 12 -7.12 -18.10 1.01
CA THR A 12 -5.75 -17.94 0.51
C THR A 12 -4.71 -18.21 1.59
N LEU A 13 -4.98 -17.78 2.84
CA LEU A 13 -4.06 -17.89 3.98
C LEU A 13 -4.44 -19.03 4.93
N THR A 14 -5.58 -19.70 4.73
CA THR A 14 -6.11 -20.78 5.58
C THR A 14 -6.19 -20.44 7.05
N ARG A 15 -6.59 -19.20 7.36
CA ARG A 15 -6.79 -18.69 8.72
C ARG A 15 -7.74 -17.50 8.77
N VAL A 16 -8.17 -17.16 9.98
CA VAL A 16 -9.00 -15.98 10.21
C VAL A 16 -8.18 -14.71 10.02
N LYS A 17 -8.75 -13.74 9.33
CA LYS A 17 -8.16 -12.43 9.08
C LYS A 17 -9.18 -11.30 9.30
N ASP A 18 -8.65 -10.13 9.63
CA ASP A 18 -9.41 -8.92 9.87
C ASP A 18 -9.19 -7.88 8.77
N ILE A 19 -10.28 -7.24 8.39
CA ILE A 19 -10.29 -6.10 7.48
C ILE A 19 -11.15 -5.00 8.14
N LYS A 20 -10.57 -3.83 8.36
CA LYS A 20 -11.35 -2.66 8.76
C LYS A 20 -11.78 -1.90 7.51
N ILE A 21 -13.07 -1.58 7.45
CA ILE A 21 -13.67 -0.80 6.37
C ILE A 21 -14.27 0.46 6.96
N VAL A 22 -13.96 1.60 6.36
CA VAL A 22 -14.63 2.88 6.64
C VAL A 22 -15.29 3.33 5.35
N MET A 23 -16.59 3.64 5.42
CA MET A 23 -17.36 3.96 4.22
C MET A 23 -18.42 5.03 4.48
N PRO A 24 -18.73 5.89 3.50
CA PRO A 24 -19.86 6.80 3.58
C PRO A 24 -21.18 6.04 3.66
N ASP A 25 -22.25 6.73 4.07
CA ASP A 25 -23.58 6.12 4.16
C ASP A 25 -24.15 5.78 2.79
N GLU A 26 -23.81 6.59 1.79
CA GLU A 26 -24.20 6.36 0.39
C GLU A 26 -22.99 5.99 -0.44
N ILE A 27 -23.11 4.93 -1.23
CA ILE A 27 -22.11 4.46 -2.18
C ILE A 27 -22.77 4.42 -3.55
N ASN A 28 -22.09 4.96 -4.56
CA ASN A 28 -22.51 4.95 -5.95
C ASN A 28 -21.33 4.56 -6.87
N GLU A 29 -21.56 4.52 -8.16
CA GLU A 29 -20.57 4.12 -9.17
C GLU A 29 -19.32 5.01 -9.23
N ASN A 30 -19.43 6.28 -8.78
CA ASN A 30 -18.32 7.24 -8.74
C ASN A 30 -17.56 7.19 -7.42
N THR A 31 -18.06 6.51 -6.40
CA THR A 31 -17.39 6.39 -5.11
C THR A 31 -16.03 5.72 -5.28
N LYS A 32 -14.97 6.37 -4.81
CA LYS A 32 -13.61 5.85 -4.86
C LYS A 32 -13.37 4.90 -3.71
N VAL A 33 -12.75 3.76 -3.99
CA VAL A 33 -12.36 2.75 -3.01
C VAL A 33 -10.84 2.73 -2.89
N VAL A 34 -10.31 3.03 -1.71
CA VAL A 34 -8.88 3.08 -1.46
C VAL A 34 -8.46 1.92 -0.57
N LEU A 35 -7.62 1.04 -1.10
CA LEU A 35 -6.96 0.01 -0.33
C LEU A 35 -5.75 0.64 0.39
N LEU A 36 -5.81 0.74 1.73
CA LEU A 36 -4.77 1.35 2.57
C LEU A 36 -3.94 0.27 3.27
N LEU A 37 -2.66 0.22 2.95
CA LEU A 37 -1.72 -0.79 3.43
C LEU A 37 -0.87 -0.27 4.59
N HIS A 38 -0.87 -1.01 5.72
CA HIS A 38 -0.10 -0.66 6.93
C HIS A 38 1.40 -0.93 6.79
N GLY A 39 2.20 -0.40 7.70
CA GLY A 39 3.64 -0.61 7.79
C GLY A 39 4.03 -1.91 8.50
N TYR A 40 5.34 -2.16 8.62
CA TYR A 40 5.89 -3.27 9.40
C TYR A 40 5.51 -3.13 10.87
N CYS A 41 5.17 -4.21 11.55
CA CYS A 41 4.63 -4.27 12.91
C CYS A 41 3.27 -3.58 13.12
N GLY A 42 2.60 -3.17 12.05
CA GLY A 42 1.28 -2.58 12.09
C GLY A 42 0.14 -3.56 11.81
N ASP A 43 -1.07 -3.04 11.82
CA ASP A 43 -2.28 -3.79 11.51
C ASP A 43 -3.37 -2.91 10.81
N TYR A 44 -4.56 -3.46 10.66
CA TYR A 44 -5.73 -2.79 10.09
C TYR A 44 -6.19 -1.53 10.83
N ASN A 45 -5.70 -1.28 12.05
CA ASN A 45 -6.08 -0.12 12.87
C ASN A 45 -5.18 1.10 12.64
N ASP A 46 -3.97 0.92 12.15
CA ASP A 46 -2.94 1.96 12.10
C ASP A 46 -3.42 3.23 11.39
N TRP A 47 -3.97 3.09 10.19
CA TRP A 47 -4.46 4.23 9.43
C TRP A 47 -5.63 4.94 10.10
N SER A 48 -6.48 4.20 10.84
CA SER A 48 -7.59 4.78 11.61
C SER A 48 -7.10 5.55 12.82
N ASN A 49 -6.13 4.97 13.56
CA ASN A 49 -5.68 5.49 14.84
C ASN A 49 -4.63 6.60 14.70
N LEU A 50 -3.75 6.49 13.70
CA LEU A 50 -2.58 7.35 13.55
C LEU A 50 -2.62 8.21 12.28
N GLY A 51 -3.28 7.71 11.22
CA GLY A 51 -3.36 8.38 9.92
C GLY A 51 -4.64 9.18 9.67
N GLY A 52 -5.58 9.21 10.64
CA GLY A 52 -6.81 9.99 10.51
C GLY A 52 -7.80 9.44 9.47
N ALA A 53 -7.69 8.17 9.08
CA ALA A 53 -8.44 7.59 7.96
C ALA A 53 -9.96 7.74 8.09
N ILE A 54 -10.53 7.65 9.31
CA ILE A 54 -11.98 7.79 9.51
C ILE A 54 -12.45 9.19 9.10
N LYS A 55 -11.76 10.23 9.57
CA LYS A 55 -12.07 11.62 9.23
C LYS A 55 -11.90 11.89 7.74
N LEU A 56 -10.81 11.38 7.16
CA LEU A 56 -10.52 11.55 5.74
C LEU A 56 -11.53 10.82 4.83
N ALA A 57 -11.99 9.64 5.22
CA ALA A 57 -13.04 8.94 4.49
C ALA A 57 -14.35 9.75 4.45
N GLU A 58 -14.69 10.42 5.55
CA GLU A 58 -15.83 11.32 5.63
C GLU A 58 -15.63 12.59 4.78
N GLU A 59 -14.47 13.25 4.91
CA GLU A 59 -14.14 14.48 4.19
C GLU A 59 -14.17 14.29 2.67
N TYR A 60 -13.60 13.17 2.19
CA TYR A 60 -13.49 12.89 0.76
C TYR A 60 -14.63 12.00 0.21
N GLN A 61 -15.56 11.55 1.05
CA GLN A 61 -16.63 10.63 0.68
C GLN A 61 -16.11 9.38 -0.06
N MET A 62 -15.03 8.79 0.46
CA MET A 62 -14.37 7.61 -0.10
C MET A 62 -14.52 6.40 0.84
N VAL A 63 -14.48 5.21 0.26
CA VAL A 63 -14.37 3.96 1.02
C VAL A 63 -12.90 3.64 1.26
N PHE A 64 -12.52 3.37 2.50
CA PHE A 64 -11.20 2.85 2.84
C PHE A 64 -11.29 1.39 3.28
N VAL A 65 -10.49 0.55 2.64
CA VAL A 65 -10.33 -0.87 2.97
C VAL A 65 -8.94 -1.09 3.55
N MET A 66 -8.85 -1.47 4.80
CA MET A 66 -7.62 -1.59 5.59
C MET A 66 -7.46 -3.03 6.08
N PRO A 67 -6.82 -3.92 5.31
CA PRO A 67 -6.59 -5.30 5.71
C PRO A 67 -5.39 -5.46 6.64
N SER A 68 -5.40 -6.48 7.49
CA SER A 68 -4.22 -6.93 8.21
C SER A 68 -3.37 -7.84 7.32
N ALA A 69 -2.10 -7.50 7.15
CA ALA A 69 -1.14 -8.22 6.32
C ALA A 69 0.09 -8.72 7.10
N GLU A 70 0.12 -8.56 8.42
CA GLU A 70 1.24 -8.97 9.26
C GLU A 70 2.58 -8.36 8.75
N ASN A 71 3.70 -9.01 9.01
CA ASN A 71 5.03 -8.57 8.53
C ASN A 71 5.41 -9.23 7.19
N SER A 72 4.45 -9.35 6.28
CA SER A 72 4.55 -10.14 5.05
C SER A 72 5.22 -9.43 3.87
N TYR A 73 5.44 -8.12 3.94
CA TYR A 73 5.80 -7.29 2.78
C TYR A 73 4.82 -7.45 1.60
N TYR A 74 3.60 -7.94 1.89
CA TYR A 74 2.59 -8.18 0.84
C TYR A 74 3.06 -9.13 -0.25
N LEU A 75 3.89 -10.12 0.13
CA LEU A 75 4.49 -11.09 -0.80
C LEU A 75 3.80 -12.46 -0.74
N ASN A 76 3.92 -13.19 -1.83
CA ASN A 76 3.71 -14.64 -1.80
C ASN A 76 5.04 -15.31 -1.48
N ILE A 77 5.09 -16.08 -0.39
CA ILE A 77 6.29 -16.82 0.01
C ILE A 77 6.24 -18.20 -0.62
N PRO A 78 7.29 -18.64 -1.31
CA PRO A 78 7.35 -20.01 -1.82
C PRO A 78 7.13 -21.04 -0.70
N ASN A 79 6.15 -21.93 -0.86
CA ASN A 79 5.74 -22.91 0.15
C ASN A 79 5.29 -22.30 1.50
N GLY A 80 4.82 -21.06 1.50
CA GLY A 80 4.35 -20.34 2.67
C GLY A 80 3.13 -19.49 2.37
N ASP A 81 2.97 -18.44 3.15
CA ASP A 81 1.83 -17.52 3.04
C ASP A 81 1.80 -16.75 1.73
N ARG A 82 0.58 -16.55 1.20
CA ARG A 82 0.33 -15.91 -0.08
C ARG A 82 -0.33 -14.53 0.11
N PHE A 83 0.35 -13.61 0.80
CA PHE A 83 -0.22 -12.30 1.10
C PHE A 83 -0.45 -11.42 -0.12
N PHE A 84 0.36 -11.54 -1.17
CA PHE A 84 0.09 -10.82 -2.42
C PHE A 84 -1.29 -11.21 -2.99
N ASP A 85 -1.58 -12.50 -3.09
CA ASP A 85 -2.87 -12.97 -3.60
C ASP A 85 -4.02 -12.67 -2.64
N TYR A 86 -3.78 -12.79 -1.33
CA TYR A 86 -4.77 -12.44 -0.32
C TYR A 86 -5.21 -10.97 -0.47
N ILE A 87 -4.27 -10.04 -0.52
CA ILE A 87 -4.56 -8.61 -0.59
C ILE A 87 -5.10 -8.20 -1.97
N SER A 88 -4.43 -8.62 -3.05
CA SER A 88 -4.75 -8.15 -4.40
C SER A 88 -6.01 -8.79 -5.01
N LYS A 89 -6.41 -9.96 -4.51
CA LYS A 89 -7.55 -10.72 -5.04
C LYS A 89 -8.62 -10.92 -3.97
N GLU A 90 -8.35 -11.72 -2.92
CA GLU A 90 -9.36 -12.14 -1.96
C GLU A 90 -9.98 -10.96 -1.20
N VAL A 91 -9.16 -10.03 -0.67
CA VAL A 91 -9.66 -8.82 0.02
C VAL A 91 -10.51 -7.97 -0.92
N VAL A 92 -10.04 -7.71 -2.13
CA VAL A 92 -10.76 -6.91 -3.13
C VAL A 92 -12.08 -7.56 -3.51
N GLU A 93 -12.08 -8.85 -3.86
CA GLU A 93 -13.30 -9.59 -4.25
C GLU A 93 -14.29 -9.71 -3.10
N LEU A 94 -13.80 -10.06 -1.90
CA LEU A 94 -14.65 -10.20 -0.72
C LEU A 94 -15.34 -8.89 -0.37
N THR A 95 -14.60 -7.79 -0.27
CA THR A 95 -15.17 -6.48 0.12
C THR A 95 -16.08 -5.92 -0.98
N THR A 96 -15.69 -6.05 -2.25
CA THR A 96 -16.56 -5.66 -3.38
C THR A 96 -17.90 -6.35 -3.31
N ARG A 97 -17.92 -7.68 -3.16
CA ARG A 97 -19.16 -8.47 -3.12
C ARG A 97 -19.97 -8.20 -1.86
N THR A 98 -19.30 -8.09 -0.69
CA THR A 98 -20.02 -7.94 0.59
C THR A 98 -20.71 -6.58 0.72
N PHE A 99 -20.09 -5.52 0.20
CA PHE A 99 -20.57 -4.15 0.35
C PHE A 99 -21.03 -3.51 -0.96
N ASN A 100 -21.11 -4.29 -2.04
CA ASN A 100 -21.44 -3.82 -3.39
C ASN A 100 -20.59 -2.60 -3.82
N LEU A 101 -19.26 -2.69 -3.60
CA LEU A 101 -18.35 -1.59 -3.92
C LEU A 101 -18.17 -1.44 -5.44
N PRO A 102 -18.10 -0.20 -5.95
CA PRO A 102 -17.86 0.03 -7.37
C PRO A 102 -16.47 -0.40 -7.81
N ASP A 103 -16.29 -0.63 -9.11
CA ASP A 103 -14.98 -0.93 -9.70
C ASP A 103 -14.13 0.33 -9.91
N ASN A 104 -13.92 1.08 -8.85
CA ASN A 104 -13.22 2.36 -8.82
C ASN A 104 -12.11 2.35 -7.75
N TRP A 105 -11.12 1.47 -7.94
CA TRP A 105 -10.11 1.14 -6.95
C TRP A 105 -8.81 1.95 -7.08
N TYR A 106 -8.30 2.34 -5.93
CA TYR A 106 -7.03 3.04 -5.70
C TYR A 106 -6.26 2.29 -4.62
N ILE A 107 -4.93 2.46 -4.54
CA ILE A 107 -4.12 1.80 -3.54
C ILE A 107 -3.08 2.77 -2.99
N ALA A 108 -2.91 2.78 -1.66
CA ALA A 108 -1.83 3.53 -1.02
C ALA A 108 -1.30 2.78 0.22
N GLY A 109 -0.09 3.14 0.64
CA GLY A 109 0.49 2.57 1.85
C GLY A 109 1.76 3.25 2.29
N LEU A 110 2.14 3.01 3.55
CA LEU A 110 3.34 3.55 4.17
C LEU A 110 4.39 2.45 4.39
N SER A 111 5.67 2.78 4.29
CA SER A 111 6.78 1.87 4.60
C SER A 111 6.64 0.52 3.89
N MET A 112 6.54 -0.60 4.62
CA MET A 112 6.19 -1.92 4.07
C MET A 112 4.94 -1.87 3.19
N GLY A 113 3.90 -1.13 3.60
CA GLY A 113 2.68 -0.93 2.80
C GLY A 113 2.92 -0.09 1.55
N GLY A 114 3.86 0.85 1.58
CA GLY A 114 4.28 1.60 0.38
C GLY A 114 4.95 0.70 -0.67
N TYR A 115 5.79 -0.24 -0.23
CA TYR A 115 6.32 -1.29 -1.08
C TYR A 115 5.19 -2.18 -1.64
N GLY A 116 4.27 -2.61 -0.76
CA GLY A 116 3.09 -3.40 -1.16
C GLY A 116 2.22 -2.69 -2.19
N ALA A 117 1.95 -1.39 -1.98
CA ALA A 117 1.16 -0.57 -2.90
C ALA A 117 1.79 -0.48 -4.29
N LEU A 118 3.10 -0.27 -4.38
CA LEU A 118 3.84 -0.28 -5.65
C LEU A 118 3.81 -1.67 -6.30
N SER A 119 4.13 -2.72 -5.56
CA SER A 119 4.17 -4.08 -6.11
C SER A 119 2.81 -4.55 -6.61
N ILE A 120 1.76 -4.39 -5.80
CA ILE A 120 0.40 -4.81 -6.15
C ILE A 120 -0.19 -3.91 -7.24
N GLY A 121 -0.06 -2.60 -7.09
CA GLY A 121 -0.61 -1.63 -8.02
C GLY A 121 -0.03 -1.76 -9.44
N LEU A 122 1.26 -2.07 -9.56
CA LEU A 122 1.91 -2.27 -10.86
C LEU A 122 1.65 -3.66 -11.46
N LYS A 123 1.60 -4.72 -10.63
CA LYS A 123 1.40 -6.10 -11.13
C LYS A 123 -0.06 -6.45 -11.44
N THR A 124 -1.00 -5.60 -11.08
CA THR A 124 -2.42 -5.84 -11.30
C THR A 124 -3.07 -4.70 -12.07
N ASN A 125 -4.14 -4.99 -12.84
CA ASN A 125 -4.89 -3.97 -13.59
C ASN A 125 -6.05 -3.38 -12.77
N LYS A 126 -6.09 -3.64 -11.46
CA LYS A 126 -7.22 -3.25 -10.60
C LYS A 126 -7.18 -1.78 -10.18
N PHE A 127 -6.00 -1.24 -9.94
CA PHE A 127 -5.84 0.07 -9.31
C PHE A 127 -5.52 1.16 -10.33
N LYS A 128 -6.23 2.29 -10.23
CA LYS A 128 -6.09 3.42 -11.16
C LYS A 128 -4.92 4.35 -10.81
N TYR A 129 -4.58 4.47 -9.52
CA TYR A 129 -3.53 5.35 -9.02
C TYR A 129 -2.85 4.72 -7.80
N ILE A 130 -1.54 4.86 -7.68
CA ILE A 130 -0.73 4.27 -6.60
C ILE A 130 -0.18 5.37 -5.70
N GLY A 131 -0.37 5.26 -4.37
CA GLY A 131 0.29 6.09 -3.36
C GLY A 131 1.34 5.28 -2.60
N ALA A 132 2.59 5.74 -2.54
CA ALA A 132 3.63 5.05 -1.80
C ALA A 132 4.44 6.03 -0.95
N PHE A 133 4.39 5.84 0.37
CA PHE A 133 4.98 6.75 1.33
C PHE A 133 6.13 6.05 2.06
N SER A 134 7.34 6.63 2.02
CA SER A 134 8.54 6.09 2.67
C SER A 134 8.78 4.60 2.36
N ALA A 135 8.63 4.19 1.11
CA ALA A 135 8.73 2.79 0.73
C ALA A 135 10.17 2.28 0.72
N PRO A 136 10.47 1.08 1.27
CA PRO A 136 11.77 0.42 1.11
C PRO A 136 11.88 -0.16 -0.30
N ILE A 137 12.25 0.67 -1.26
CA ILE A 137 12.24 0.35 -2.69
C ILE A 137 13.25 -0.75 -3.07
N ASP A 138 14.46 -0.66 -2.50
CA ASP A 138 15.54 -1.62 -2.76
C ASP A 138 15.66 -2.62 -1.61
N MET A 139 14.97 -3.76 -1.76
CA MET A 139 14.98 -4.80 -0.74
C MET A 139 16.38 -5.36 -0.46
N LYS A 140 17.27 -5.43 -1.46
CA LYS A 140 18.65 -5.90 -1.24
C LYS A 140 19.45 -4.92 -0.37
N LYS A 141 19.26 -3.63 -0.60
CA LYS A 141 19.89 -2.59 0.21
C LYS A 141 19.26 -2.55 1.60
N TRP A 142 17.94 -2.61 1.70
CA TRP A 142 17.23 -2.63 2.98
C TRP A 142 17.67 -3.77 3.88
N ILE A 143 17.75 -4.98 3.34
CA ILE A 143 18.22 -6.17 4.05
C ILE A 143 19.62 -5.97 4.65
N LYS A 144 20.53 -5.34 3.91
CA LYS A 144 21.89 -5.05 4.40
C LYS A 144 21.93 -3.96 5.48
N MET A 145 20.93 -3.09 5.52
CA MET A 145 20.83 -2.00 6.51
C MET A 145 20.10 -2.46 7.78
N SER A 146 19.24 -3.49 7.67
CA SER A 146 18.47 -4.01 8.81
C SER A 146 19.37 -4.85 9.71
N ASP A 147 19.07 -4.81 11.01
CA ASP A 147 19.67 -5.71 11.98
C ASP A 147 19.27 -7.16 11.66
N HIS A 148 20.26 -8.04 11.49
CA HIS A 148 20.02 -9.43 11.07
C HIS A 148 19.14 -10.23 12.02
N GLU A 149 19.07 -9.87 13.31
CA GLU A 149 18.23 -10.55 14.29
C GLU A 149 16.73 -10.30 14.05
N ASN A 150 16.37 -9.15 13.50
CA ASN A 150 14.99 -8.76 13.21
C ASN A 150 14.62 -8.91 11.72
N PHE A 151 15.41 -9.66 10.98
CA PHE A 151 15.21 -9.83 9.55
C PHE A 151 13.86 -10.48 9.23
N PRO A 152 13.02 -9.86 8.37
CA PRO A 152 11.74 -10.47 8.03
C PRO A 152 11.88 -11.86 7.47
N VAL A 153 11.18 -12.81 8.07
CA VAL A 153 11.18 -14.24 7.69
C VAL A 153 10.94 -14.43 6.19
N VAL A 154 10.16 -13.52 5.59
CA VAL A 154 9.81 -13.52 4.16
C VAL A 154 11.03 -13.48 3.22
N PHE A 155 12.18 -13.02 3.69
CA PHE A 155 13.40 -12.90 2.88
C PHE A 155 14.46 -13.96 3.18
N ARG A 156 14.19 -14.92 4.06
CA ARG A 156 15.15 -15.97 4.42
C ARG A 156 15.62 -16.81 3.23
N ASN A 157 14.78 -16.97 2.21
CA ASN A 157 15.10 -17.69 0.98
C ASN A 157 15.66 -16.80 -0.14
N GLY A 158 16.05 -15.56 0.20
CA GLY A 158 16.62 -14.59 -0.73
C GLY A 158 15.59 -13.67 -1.39
N ILE A 159 16.08 -12.79 -2.26
CA ILE A 159 15.28 -11.82 -3.00
C ILE A 159 15.25 -12.24 -4.45
N TYR A 160 14.04 -12.51 -4.93
CA TYR A 160 13.78 -12.89 -6.31
C TYR A 160 13.52 -11.65 -7.18
N ASP A 161 13.72 -11.76 -8.47
CA ASP A 161 13.53 -10.65 -9.42
C ASP A 161 12.08 -10.14 -9.47
N ASP A 162 11.12 -11.01 -9.20
CA ASP A 162 9.69 -10.68 -9.20
C ASP A 162 9.26 -9.82 -7.99
N ILE A 163 10.10 -9.70 -6.96
CA ILE A 163 9.86 -8.80 -5.81
C ILE A 163 10.72 -7.54 -5.85
N ASN A 164 11.59 -7.40 -6.83
CA ASN A 164 12.43 -6.22 -7.00
C ASN A 164 11.67 -5.13 -7.76
N LEU A 165 11.33 -4.03 -7.08
CA LEU A 165 10.56 -2.93 -7.68
C LEU A 165 11.26 -2.32 -8.90
N HIS A 166 12.60 -2.29 -8.93
CA HIS A 166 13.34 -1.85 -10.12
C HIS A 166 13.14 -2.77 -11.33
N LYS A 167 12.91 -4.08 -11.10
CA LYS A 167 12.57 -5.02 -12.18
C LYS A 167 11.09 -4.96 -12.53
N ILE A 168 10.24 -4.79 -11.53
CA ILE A 168 8.79 -4.68 -11.73
C ILE A 168 8.47 -3.52 -12.66
N ILE A 169 9.04 -2.32 -12.45
CA ILE A 169 8.78 -1.19 -13.36
C ILE A 169 9.32 -1.39 -14.77
N ASP A 170 10.25 -2.31 -15.01
CA ASP A 170 10.72 -2.64 -16.36
C ASP A 170 9.77 -3.58 -17.11
N ASN A 171 9.03 -4.42 -16.37
CA ASN A 171 8.25 -5.54 -16.92
C ASN A 171 6.74 -5.29 -16.96
N TYR A 172 6.25 -4.23 -16.29
CA TYR A 172 4.82 -3.94 -16.20
C TYR A 172 4.49 -2.55 -16.73
N GLU A 173 3.23 -2.35 -17.15
CA GLU A 173 2.70 -1.05 -17.49
C GLU A 173 2.72 -0.12 -16.27
N LEU A 174 3.26 1.09 -16.48
CA LEU A 174 3.36 2.07 -15.40
C LEU A 174 2.03 2.81 -15.22
N LYS A 175 1.52 2.76 -14.01
CA LYS A 175 0.33 3.50 -13.59
C LYS A 175 0.72 4.86 -13.03
N PRO A 176 -0.17 5.85 -13.04
CA PRO A 176 0.05 7.10 -12.34
C PRO A 176 0.32 6.85 -10.86
N MET A 177 1.29 7.56 -10.28
CA MET A 177 1.68 7.35 -8.88
C MET A 177 2.06 8.64 -8.16
N TYR A 178 1.79 8.64 -6.86
CA TYR A 178 2.22 9.66 -5.91
C TYR A 178 3.18 9.03 -4.91
N LEU A 179 4.39 9.55 -4.87
CA LEU A 179 5.45 9.10 -4.00
C LEU A 179 5.79 10.20 -3.00
N TYR A 180 5.94 9.86 -1.74
CA TYR A 180 6.35 10.78 -0.70
C TYR A 180 7.40 10.16 0.21
N CYS A 181 8.52 10.86 0.47
CA CYS A 181 9.55 10.38 1.37
C CYS A 181 10.28 11.56 2.00
N GLY A 182 10.38 11.57 3.33
CA GLY A 182 11.12 12.61 4.03
C GLY A 182 12.62 12.55 3.75
N THR A 183 13.30 13.69 3.69
CA THR A 183 14.74 13.76 3.41
C THR A 183 15.61 13.21 4.54
N SER A 184 15.05 13.13 5.77
CA SER A 184 15.69 12.47 6.93
C SER A 184 15.27 11.02 7.11
N ASP A 185 14.48 10.46 6.17
CA ASP A 185 14.05 9.07 6.19
C ASP A 185 15.17 8.15 5.73
N GLN A 186 15.36 7.02 6.41
CA GLN A 186 16.37 6.00 6.05
C GLN A 186 16.19 5.44 4.63
N PHE A 187 15.00 5.56 4.03
CA PHE A 187 14.69 5.10 2.68
C PHE A 187 14.77 6.21 1.62
N TYR A 188 15.13 7.44 1.99
CA TYR A 188 15.13 8.57 1.09
C TYR A 188 15.96 8.33 -0.19
N ASP A 189 17.22 7.89 -0.03
CA ASP A 189 18.12 7.63 -1.16
C ASP A 189 17.57 6.54 -2.11
N MET A 190 16.88 5.53 -1.57
CA MET A 190 16.26 4.48 -2.38
C MET A 190 15.09 5.05 -3.20
N ASN A 191 14.28 5.92 -2.60
CA ASN A 191 13.17 6.59 -3.27
C ASN A 191 13.69 7.55 -4.37
N VAL A 192 14.75 8.32 -4.10
CA VAL A 192 15.39 9.18 -5.12
C VAL A 192 15.94 8.37 -6.30
N ALA A 193 16.59 7.22 -6.03
CA ALA A 193 17.09 6.34 -7.08
C ALA A 193 15.94 5.77 -7.95
N PHE A 194 14.84 5.40 -7.31
CA PHE A 194 13.65 4.91 -7.99
C PHE A 194 13.00 5.99 -8.88
N VAL A 195 12.85 7.20 -8.36
CA VAL A 195 12.34 8.36 -9.11
C VAL A 195 13.20 8.67 -10.33
N LYS A 196 14.54 8.59 -10.21
CA LYS A 196 15.44 8.74 -11.37
C LYS A 196 15.14 7.71 -12.45
N LYS A 197 14.82 6.47 -12.05
CA LYS A 197 14.46 5.41 -13.00
C LYS A 197 13.07 5.63 -13.61
N LEU A 198 12.09 6.05 -12.84
CA LEU A 198 10.76 6.42 -13.33
C LEU A 198 10.81 7.54 -14.38
N LYS A 199 11.65 8.57 -14.14
CA LYS A 199 11.90 9.65 -15.13
C LYS A 199 12.43 9.10 -16.45
N LYS A 200 13.40 8.18 -16.43
CA LYS A 200 13.94 7.54 -17.63
C LYS A 200 12.90 6.71 -18.39
N ARG A 201 11.87 6.24 -17.70
CA ARG A 201 10.75 5.48 -18.27
C ARG A 201 9.58 6.36 -18.70
N ASN A 202 9.69 7.70 -18.62
CA ASN A 202 8.61 8.66 -18.89
C ASN A 202 7.32 8.34 -18.12
N ALA A 203 7.46 7.85 -16.88
CA ALA A 203 6.33 7.52 -16.02
C ALA A 203 5.55 8.78 -15.63
N ASN A 204 4.24 8.65 -15.47
CA ASN A 204 3.40 9.67 -14.87
C ASN A 204 3.46 9.55 -13.34
N PHE A 205 4.17 10.46 -12.68
CA PHE A 205 4.27 10.44 -11.22
C PHE A 205 4.49 11.83 -10.64
N ILE A 206 4.14 11.96 -9.35
CA ILE A 206 4.52 13.09 -8.50
C ILE A 206 5.42 12.53 -7.39
N PHE A 207 6.50 13.23 -7.08
CA PHE A 207 7.37 12.92 -5.95
C PHE A 207 7.55 14.15 -5.08
N GLU A 208 7.09 14.06 -3.84
CA GLU A 208 7.19 15.12 -2.84
C GLU A 208 8.08 14.70 -1.67
N THR A 209 8.72 15.68 -1.06
CA THR A 209 9.64 15.49 0.06
C THR A 209 9.52 16.64 1.05
N ASP A 210 9.81 16.37 2.31
CA ASP A 210 10.07 17.38 3.34
C ASP A 210 11.23 16.95 4.25
N SER A 211 11.51 17.70 5.32
CA SER A 211 12.65 17.42 6.21
C SER A 211 12.42 16.30 7.22
N ARG A 212 11.22 15.73 7.30
CA ARG A 212 10.89 14.68 8.29
C ARG A 212 11.57 13.35 7.98
N GLY A 213 11.63 12.51 9.01
CA GLY A 213 12.09 11.11 8.89
C GLY A 213 10.93 10.14 8.70
N HIS A 214 11.12 8.90 9.13
CA HIS A 214 10.18 7.78 9.03
C HIS A 214 9.11 7.85 10.11
N VAL A 215 8.13 8.75 9.97
CA VAL A 215 7.18 9.10 11.04
C VAL A 215 5.74 9.24 10.55
N TRP A 216 4.78 8.96 11.44
CA TRP A 216 3.34 9.01 11.14
C TRP A 216 2.84 10.38 10.69
N SER A 217 3.39 11.48 11.23
CA SER A 217 2.99 12.84 10.81
C SER A 217 3.26 13.09 9.32
N LEU A 218 4.35 12.54 8.78
CA LEU A 218 4.63 12.59 7.34
C LEU A 218 3.61 11.77 6.54
N TRP A 219 3.31 10.55 6.97
CA TRP A 219 2.42 9.64 6.23
C TRP A 219 0.97 10.09 6.25
N ALA A 220 0.52 10.70 7.36
CA ALA A 220 -0.81 11.29 7.45
C ALA A 220 -0.98 12.46 6.45
N ASP A 221 0.02 13.35 6.35
CA ASP A 221 0.01 14.44 5.37
C ASP A 221 0.12 13.93 3.94
N ALA A 222 0.96 12.91 3.70
CA ALA A 222 1.08 12.26 2.40
C ALA A 222 -0.24 11.64 1.94
N LEU A 223 -1.00 11.02 2.86
CA LEU A 223 -2.33 10.50 2.58
C LEU A 223 -3.29 11.63 2.16
N VAL A 224 -3.30 12.75 2.89
CA VAL A 224 -4.14 13.92 2.53
C VAL A 224 -3.79 14.42 1.12
N CYS A 225 -2.51 14.58 0.79
CA CYS A 225 -2.08 14.99 -0.54
C CYS A 225 -2.51 13.99 -1.63
N TYR A 226 -2.34 12.70 -1.37
CA TYR A 226 -2.78 11.63 -2.26
C TYR A 226 -4.29 11.67 -2.50
N LEU A 227 -5.10 11.81 -1.45
CA LEU A 227 -6.57 11.88 -1.56
C LEU A 227 -7.01 13.13 -2.34
N LYS A 228 -6.38 14.29 -2.13
CA LYS A 228 -6.61 15.50 -2.93
C LYS A 228 -6.35 15.29 -4.43
N LEU A 229 -5.31 14.53 -4.77
CA LEU A 229 -5.00 14.22 -6.17
C LEU A 229 -6.08 13.32 -6.78
N ILE A 230 -6.38 12.20 -6.13
CA ILE A 230 -7.34 11.25 -6.69
C ILE A 230 -8.78 11.78 -6.64
N SER A 231 -9.14 12.70 -5.75
CA SER A 231 -10.50 13.28 -5.71
C SER A 231 -10.86 14.08 -6.97
N ARG A 232 -9.85 14.53 -7.72
CA ARG A 232 -10.01 15.31 -8.96
C ARG A 232 -10.10 14.44 -10.22
N LEU A 233 -9.89 13.14 -10.09
CA LEU A 233 -10.01 12.15 -11.17
C LEU A 233 -11.44 11.60 -11.24
#